data_08db6dbbd22a98ea73cf2d0ba0f2089f
#
_entry.id   08db6dbbd22a98ea73cf2d0ba0f2089f
#
_cell.length_a   1.000
_cell.length_b   1.000
_cell.length_c   1.000
_cell.angle_alpha   90.00
_cell.angle_beta   90.00
_cell.angle_gamma   90.00
#
_symmetry.space_group_name_H-M   'P 1'
#
loop_
_entity.id
_entity.type
_entity.pdbx_description
1 polymer ?
#
loop_
_entity_poly.entity_id
_entity_poly.type
_entity_poly.pdbx_seq_one_letter_code
_entity_poly.pdbx_strand_id
1 'polypeptide(L)'
;MGSATSAKWSGWRSRIVEIPGAGDGKPVLLEFRAGFTTSFNLSTVREGPHHQRAHDTLVTISRTGPSHIVLPADCDALAIRRVTVGNEAASGLGRWKMRIVDSDALPQLPTKTARGKGTRTFGYFSPKPYFEYAPVVHYDFIDSPGTIIYTPTNGGKQLIRLTSAVNQKGTLRLPQHGYVTLSDHGKWHISVT
;
A
#
# COMPACT_ATOMS: atom_id res chain seq x y z
N MET A 1 -5.88 -5.16 -27.95
CA MET A 1 -5.55 -5.27 -26.53
C MET A 1 -4.04 -5.11 -26.40
N GLY A 2 -3.58 -3.91 -26.05
CA GLY A 2 -2.15 -3.63 -25.90
C GLY A 2 -1.67 -4.27 -24.62
N SER A 3 -0.69 -5.16 -24.75
CA SER A 3 0.05 -5.70 -23.60
C SER A 3 0.70 -4.54 -22.86
N ALA A 4 0.22 -4.21 -21.67
CA ALA A 4 0.88 -3.23 -20.81
C ALA A 4 2.28 -3.73 -20.55
N THR A 5 3.26 -3.04 -21.13
CA THR A 5 4.69 -3.34 -20.92
C THR A 5 4.93 -3.22 -19.42
N SER A 6 5.13 -4.32 -18.75
CA SER A 6 5.36 -4.40 -17.30
C SER A 6 6.65 -3.63 -16.96
N ALA A 7 6.52 -2.35 -16.68
CA ALA A 7 7.66 -1.52 -16.27
C ALA A 7 8.25 -2.10 -14.98
N LYS A 8 9.59 -2.20 -14.95
CA LYS A 8 10.35 -2.77 -13.85
C LYS A 8 11.47 -1.83 -13.43
N TRP A 9 11.65 -1.69 -12.14
CA TRP A 9 12.71 -0.88 -11.55
C TRP A 9 13.49 -1.70 -10.52
N SER A 10 14.74 -1.31 -10.33
CA SER A 10 15.56 -1.84 -9.24
C SER A 10 16.59 -0.79 -8.80
N GLY A 11 17.04 -0.90 -7.57
CA GLY A 11 18.05 0.01 -7.03
C GLY A 11 18.63 -0.46 -5.71
N TRP A 12 19.61 0.32 -5.22
CA TRP A 12 20.32 0.08 -3.96
C TRP A 12 20.20 1.23 -2.97
N ARG A 13 19.73 2.39 -3.44
CA ARG A 13 19.67 3.65 -2.68
C ARG A 13 18.26 4.19 -2.67
N SER A 14 18.02 5.14 -1.79
CA SER A 14 16.82 5.96 -1.81
C SER A 14 16.69 6.68 -3.17
N ARG A 15 15.48 6.68 -3.72
CA ARG A 15 15.21 7.26 -5.04
C ARG A 15 13.73 7.67 -5.15
N ILE A 16 13.47 8.68 -5.95
CA ILE A 16 12.11 8.95 -6.48
C ILE A 16 12.02 8.26 -7.84
N VAL A 17 10.94 7.53 -8.06
CA VAL A 17 10.66 6.79 -9.28
C VAL A 17 9.35 7.30 -9.86
N GLU A 18 9.39 7.83 -11.07
CA GLU A 18 8.18 8.16 -11.84
C GLU A 18 7.53 6.87 -12.33
N ILE A 19 6.20 6.79 -12.21
CA ILE A 19 5.42 5.60 -12.53
C ILE A 19 4.59 5.88 -13.78
N PRO A 20 4.88 5.23 -14.92
CA PRO A 20 4.11 5.39 -16.14
C PRO A 20 2.63 5.01 -15.94
N GLY A 21 1.73 5.86 -16.42
CA GLY A 21 0.29 5.68 -16.25
C GLY A 21 -0.25 6.05 -14.88
N ALA A 22 0.60 6.47 -13.95
CA ALA A 22 0.18 7.12 -12.72
C ALA A 22 -0.25 8.56 -13.04
N GLY A 23 -1.24 9.06 -12.32
CA GLY A 23 -1.82 10.39 -12.62
C GLY A 23 -2.95 10.37 -13.65
N ASP A 24 -3.20 9.26 -14.35
CA ASP A 24 -4.26 9.13 -15.38
C ASP A 24 -5.66 8.91 -14.77
N GLY A 25 -5.87 9.27 -13.52
CA GLY A 25 -7.15 9.14 -12.83
C GLY A 25 -7.46 7.72 -12.33
N LYS A 26 -6.52 6.79 -12.43
CA LYS A 26 -6.63 5.42 -11.89
C LYS A 26 -5.48 5.11 -10.95
N PRO A 27 -5.74 4.37 -9.86
CA PRO A 27 -4.67 3.89 -9.00
C PRO A 27 -3.79 2.87 -9.72
N VAL A 28 -2.49 2.90 -9.45
CA VAL A 28 -1.53 1.94 -10.00
C VAL A 28 -1.09 0.96 -8.91
N LEU A 29 -1.19 -0.33 -9.23
CA LEU A 29 -0.75 -1.38 -8.33
C LEU A 29 0.72 -1.75 -8.61
N LEU A 30 1.51 -1.74 -7.55
CA LEU A 30 2.95 -2.03 -7.59
C LEU A 30 3.26 -3.25 -6.72
N GLU A 31 4.08 -4.16 -7.22
CA GLU A 31 4.76 -5.17 -6.41
C GLU A 31 6.14 -4.66 -6.05
N PHE A 32 6.43 -4.56 -4.77
CA PHE A 32 7.73 -4.16 -4.24
C PHE A 32 8.38 -5.30 -3.47
N ARG A 33 9.68 -5.48 -3.64
CA ARG A 33 10.49 -6.46 -2.92
C ARG A 33 11.72 -5.78 -2.34
N ALA A 34 11.84 -5.81 -1.03
CA ALA A 34 13.06 -5.45 -0.33
C ALA A 34 14.05 -6.62 -0.35
N GLY A 35 15.33 -6.33 -0.50
CA GLY A 35 16.39 -7.30 -0.27
C GLY A 35 16.60 -7.57 1.23
N PHE A 36 17.43 -8.57 1.55
CA PHE A 36 17.73 -8.95 2.93
C PHE A 36 18.20 -7.76 3.78
N THR A 37 17.79 -7.73 5.03
CA THR A 37 18.27 -6.83 6.11
C THR A 37 17.94 -5.34 5.98
N THR A 38 17.17 -4.89 5.00
CA THR A 38 16.88 -3.46 4.83
C THR A 38 15.38 -3.19 4.81
N SER A 39 14.96 -2.22 5.60
CA SER A 39 13.60 -1.67 5.55
C SER A 39 13.55 -0.46 4.63
N PHE A 40 12.42 -0.31 3.93
CA PHE A 40 12.16 0.82 3.06
C PHE A 40 10.87 1.50 3.45
N ASN A 41 10.90 2.81 3.52
CA ASN A 41 9.72 3.64 3.63
C ASN A 41 9.31 4.10 2.22
N LEU A 42 8.07 3.82 1.87
CA LEU A 42 7.49 4.17 0.58
C LEU A 42 6.49 5.28 0.78
N SER A 43 6.64 6.36 0.04
CA SER A 43 5.79 7.54 0.14
C SER A 43 5.34 7.98 -1.24
N THR A 44 4.11 8.46 -1.34
CA THR A 44 3.64 9.12 -2.56
C THR A 44 4.41 10.41 -2.78
N VAL A 45 4.56 10.79 -4.05
CA VAL A 45 5.04 12.11 -4.43
C VAL A 45 3.96 12.77 -5.26
N ARG A 46 3.57 13.97 -4.85
CA ARG A 46 2.62 14.83 -5.56
C ARG A 46 3.29 16.13 -5.87
N GLU A 47 3.07 16.66 -7.06
CA GLU A 47 3.44 18.01 -7.40
C GLU A 47 2.41 18.97 -6.81
N GLY A 48 2.83 19.75 -5.82
CA GLY A 48 1.99 20.77 -5.18
C GLY A 48 2.11 22.12 -5.87
N PRO A 49 1.29 23.13 -5.46
CA PRO A 49 1.47 24.51 -5.87
C PRO A 49 2.90 24.97 -5.56
N HIS A 50 3.51 25.69 -6.48
CA HIS A 50 4.90 26.18 -6.38
C HIS A 50 5.98 25.09 -6.43
N HIS A 51 5.73 23.96 -7.11
CA HIS A 51 6.69 22.83 -7.24
C HIS A 51 7.13 22.22 -5.90
N GLN A 52 6.40 22.45 -4.83
CA GLN A 52 6.61 21.77 -3.57
C GLN A 52 6.09 20.33 -3.68
N ARG A 53 6.97 19.36 -3.41
CA ARG A 53 6.60 17.95 -3.42
C ARG A 53 6.07 17.53 -2.06
N ALA A 54 4.78 17.22 -1.99
CA ALA A 54 4.18 16.62 -0.81
C ALA A 54 4.48 15.11 -0.79
N HIS A 55 4.79 14.58 0.38
CA HIS A 55 5.08 13.17 0.59
C HIS A 55 4.16 12.59 1.68
N ASP A 56 3.26 11.72 1.28
CA ASP A 56 2.47 10.93 2.23
C ASP A 56 3.05 9.53 2.35
N THR A 57 3.42 9.13 3.56
CA THR A 57 3.91 7.78 3.80
C THR A 57 2.80 6.77 3.55
N LEU A 58 3.02 5.87 2.59
CA LEU A 58 2.14 4.75 2.29
C LEU A 58 2.38 3.60 3.26
N VAL A 59 3.61 3.13 3.30
CA VAL A 59 3.96 1.90 4.00
C VAL A 59 5.46 1.81 4.27
N THR A 60 5.80 1.14 5.35
CA THR A 60 7.17 0.68 5.62
C THR A 60 7.26 -0.81 5.34
N ILE A 61 8.20 -1.21 4.49
CA ILE A 61 8.43 -2.61 4.12
C ILE A 61 9.75 -3.08 4.71
N SER A 62 9.67 -4.08 5.57
CA SER A 62 10.82 -4.66 6.28
C SER A 62 11.05 -6.15 5.99
N ARG A 63 10.44 -6.68 4.92
CA ARG A 63 10.45 -8.11 4.61
C ARG A 63 11.01 -8.40 3.24
N THR A 64 11.58 -9.58 3.09
CA THR A 64 12.13 -10.12 1.84
C THR A 64 11.08 -10.60 0.84
N GLY A 65 9.83 -10.77 1.26
CA GLY A 65 8.72 -11.18 0.38
C GLY A 65 8.16 -10.04 -0.47
N PRO A 66 7.35 -10.38 -1.48
CA PRO A 66 6.65 -9.37 -2.27
C PRO A 66 5.61 -8.65 -1.39
N SER A 67 5.58 -7.34 -1.46
CA SER A 67 4.56 -6.49 -0.88
C SER A 67 3.84 -5.74 -2.00
N HIS A 68 2.52 -5.71 -1.95
CA HIS A 68 1.72 -4.96 -2.90
C HIS A 68 1.38 -3.59 -2.32
N ILE A 69 1.50 -2.57 -3.14
CA ILE A 69 1.30 -1.17 -2.78
C ILE A 69 0.41 -0.55 -3.83
N VAL A 70 -0.53 0.26 -3.40
CA VAL A 70 -1.41 1.02 -4.30
C VAL A 70 -0.94 2.46 -4.31
N LEU A 71 -0.53 2.94 -5.47
CA LEU A 71 -0.28 4.34 -5.71
C LEU A 71 -1.60 5.00 -6.10
N PRO A 72 -2.06 6.03 -5.37
CA PRO A 72 -3.31 6.72 -5.67
C PRO A 72 -3.30 7.37 -7.06
N ALA A 73 -4.50 7.59 -7.60
CA ALA A 73 -4.71 8.11 -8.94
C ALA A 73 -4.18 9.53 -9.19
N ASP A 74 -3.93 10.28 -8.14
CA ASP A 74 -3.39 11.66 -8.17
C ASP A 74 -1.87 11.74 -7.94
N CYS A 75 -1.20 10.60 -7.88
CA CYS A 75 0.24 10.52 -7.66
C CYS A 75 0.93 9.98 -8.91
N ASP A 76 1.97 10.63 -9.34
CA ASP A 76 2.77 10.32 -10.54
C ASP A 76 4.10 9.64 -10.21
N ALA A 77 4.54 9.73 -8.96
CA ALA A 77 5.80 9.17 -8.52
C ALA A 77 5.75 8.57 -7.11
N LEU A 78 6.69 7.66 -6.85
CA LEU A 78 6.92 7.01 -5.58
C LEU A 78 8.32 7.35 -5.05
N ALA A 79 8.40 7.87 -3.84
CA ALA A 79 9.66 8.03 -3.12
C ALA A 79 9.97 6.75 -2.34
N ILE A 80 11.10 6.16 -2.63
CA ILE A 80 11.66 4.99 -1.97
C ILE A 80 12.77 5.49 -1.06
N ARG A 81 12.57 5.41 0.25
CA ARG A 81 13.56 5.83 1.25
C ARG A 81 13.98 4.65 2.09
N ARG A 82 15.27 4.46 2.22
CA ARG A 82 15.83 3.47 3.13
C ARG A 82 15.62 3.92 4.57
N VAL A 83 15.16 3.02 5.42
CA VAL A 83 15.00 3.26 6.85
C VAL A 83 16.25 2.78 7.57
N THR A 84 16.85 3.67 8.35
CA THR A 84 17.92 3.33 9.29
C THR A 84 17.29 3.00 10.63
N VAL A 85 17.66 1.88 11.22
CA VAL A 85 17.25 1.53 12.58
C VAL A 85 18.39 1.93 13.52
N GLY A 86 18.11 2.88 14.41
CA GLY A 86 19.13 3.44 15.30
C GLY A 86 20.05 4.48 14.63
N ASN A 87 21.11 4.89 15.35
CA ASN A 87 22.11 5.86 14.86
C ASN A 87 23.14 5.25 13.90
N GLU A 88 23.05 3.97 13.61
CA GLU A 88 23.95 3.32 12.66
C GLU A 88 23.51 3.66 11.24
N ALA A 89 24.40 4.27 10.48
CA ALA A 89 24.21 4.41 9.04
C ALA A 89 23.94 3.01 8.49
N ALA A 90 22.80 2.81 7.80
CA ALA A 90 22.44 1.50 7.29
C ALA A 90 23.53 0.96 6.37
N SER A 91 24.45 0.19 6.94
CA SER A 91 25.66 -0.34 6.29
C SER A 91 25.36 -1.51 5.34
N GLY A 92 24.13 -2.00 5.30
CA GLY A 92 23.74 -3.10 4.42
C GLY A 92 23.45 -2.65 2.99
N LEU A 93 23.80 -3.47 2.01
CA LEU A 93 23.46 -3.32 0.60
C LEU A 93 21.97 -3.61 0.38
N GLY A 94 21.11 -2.63 0.66
CA GLY A 94 19.66 -2.76 0.54
C GLY A 94 19.20 -2.70 -0.91
N ARG A 95 19.21 -3.84 -1.61
CA ARG A 95 18.63 -3.91 -2.94
C ARG A 95 17.10 -3.92 -2.86
N TRP A 96 16.46 -3.18 -3.76
CA TRP A 96 15.02 -3.26 -3.97
C TRP A 96 14.70 -3.52 -5.43
N LYS A 97 13.53 -4.12 -5.66
CA LYS A 97 12.93 -4.32 -6.99
C LYS A 97 11.47 -3.91 -6.91
N MET A 98 10.97 -3.34 -8.00
CA MET A 98 9.57 -2.94 -8.13
C MET A 98 9.08 -3.19 -9.55
N ARG A 99 7.79 -3.49 -9.70
CA ARG A 99 7.13 -3.63 -11.00
C ARG A 99 5.65 -3.25 -10.88
N ILE A 100 5.06 -2.81 -11.98
CA ILE A 100 3.61 -2.71 -12.11
C ILE A 100 3.03 -4.13 -12.22
N VAL A 101 1.90 -4.34 -11.55
CA VAL A 101 1.14 -5.61 -11.60
C VAL A 101 -0.34 -5.32 -11.79
N ASP A 102 -1.06 -6.29 -12.31
CA ASP A 102 -2.50 -6.20 -12.46
C ASP A 102 -3.23 -6.47 -11.14
N SER A 103 -4.47 -5.99 -11.03
CA SER A 103 -5.31 -6.18 -9.85
C SER A 103 -5.57 -7.65 -9.52
N ASP A 104 -5.53 -8.51 -10.53
CA ASP A 104 -5.72 -9.96 -10.37
C ASP A 104 -4.58 -10.63 -9.57
N ALA A 105 -3.44 -9.94 -9.44
CA ALA A 105 -2.33 -10.39 -8.59
C ALA A 105 -2.65 -10.26 -7.09
N LEU A 106 -3.70 -9.51 -6.72
CA LEU A 106 -4.09 -9.31 -5.33
C LEU A 106 -5.05 -10.38 -4.83
N PRO A 107 -4.89 -10.82 -3.59
CA PRO A 107 -5.94 -11.56 -2.92
C PRO A 107 -7.18 -10.65 -2.76
N GLN A 108 -8.34 -11.22 -2.96
CA GLN A 108 -9.59 -10.53 -2.62
C GLN A 108 -9.71 -10.39 -1.10
N LEU A 109 -10.37 -9.32 -0.68
CA LEU A 109 -10.72 -9.14 0.73
C LEU A 109 -11.53 -10.38 1.18
N PRO A 110 -11.14 -11.05 2.27
CA PRO A 110 -11.77 -12.29 2.66
C PRO A 110 -13.24 -12.07 3.01
N THR A 111 -14.11 -13.02 2.64
CA THR A 111 -15.54 -12.99 2.97
C THR A 111 -15.84 -13.41 4.40
N LYS A 112 -14.87 -13.93 5.13
CA LYS A 112 -14.99 -14.34 6.53
C LYS A 112 -13.83 -13.80 7.37
N THR A 113 -12.71 -14.51 7.39
CA THR A 113 -11.57 -14.15 8.22
C THR A 113 -10.25 -14.32 7.47
N ALA A 114 -9.29 -13.48 7.77
CA ALA A 114 -7.89 -13.67 7.40
C ALA A 114 -6.94 -13.30 8.53
N ARG A 115 -5.80 -13.95 8.56
CA ARG A 115 -4.71 -13.69 9.51
C ARG A 115 -3.42 -13.54 8.74
N GLY A 116 -2.52 -12.72 9.26
CA GLY A 116 -1.24 -12.54 8.64
C GLY A 116 -0.26 -11.79 9.51
N LYS A 117 0.84 -11.43 8.91
CA LYS A 117 1.89 -10.63 9.54
C LYS A 117 2.47 -9.65 8.52
N GLY A 118 2.73 -8.41 8.95
CA GLY A 118 3.28 -7.33 8.15
C GLY A 118 2.28 -6.77 7.13
N THR A 119 2.78 -5.96 6.22
CA THR A 119 1.95 -5.27 5.23
C THR A 119 1.30 -6.23 4.24
N ARG A 120 -0.01 -6.04 4.02
CA ARG A 120 -0.79 -6.81 3.06
C ARG A 120 -1.83 -5.93 2.38
N THR A 121 -1.95 -6.06 1.07
CA THR A 121 -2.99 -5.39 0.28
C THR A 121 -3.98 -6.40 -0.27
N PHE A 122 -5.26 -6.04 -0.22
CA PHE A 122 -6.39 -6.80 -0.73
C PHE A 122 -7.16 -5.97 -1.77
N GLY A 123 -7.66 -6.61 -2.80
CA GLY A 123 -8.70 -6.04 -3.65
C GLY A 123 -10.07 -6.19 -2.99
N TYR A 124 -10.89 -5.15 -3.05
CA TYR A 124 -12.29 -5.19 -2.67
C TYR A 124 -13.16 -4.79 -3.87
N PHE A 125 -13.72 -5.77 -4.53
CA PHE A 125 -14.54 -5.60 -5.73
C PHE A 125 -15.85 -6.38 -5.53
N SER A 126 -16.83 -5.76 -4.88
CA SER A 126 -18.15 -6.38 -4.70
C SER A 126 -18.93 -6.37 -6.01
N PRO A 127 -19.61 -7.45 -6.36
CA PRO A 127 -20.55 -7.46 -7.48
C PRO A 127 -21.85 -6.71 -7.16
N LYS A 128 -22.12 -6.38 -5.91
CA LYS A 128 -23.34 -5.69 -5.46
C LYS A 128 -23.11 -4.18 -5.43
N PRO A 129 -24.14 -3.37 -5.73
CA PRO A 129 -24.10 -1.93 -5.54
C PRO A 129 -23.75 -1.56 -4.10
N TYR A 130 -22.97 -0.52 -3.92
CA TYR A 130 -22.48 -0.09 -2.62
C TYR A 130 -23.59 0.19 -1.59
N PHE A 131 -24.67 0.82 -2.01
CA PHE A 131 -25.79 1.16 -1.13
C PHE A 131 -26.59 -0.05 -0.63
N GLU A 132 -26.42 -1.22 -1.28
CA GLU A 132 -27.03 -2.47 -0.81
C GLU A 132 -26.10 -3.25 0.12
N TYR A 133 -24.78 -3.02 0.00
CA TYR A 133 -23.81 -3.78 0.78
C TYR A 133 -22.53 -2.97 1.01
N ALA A 134 -22.38 -2.43 2.20
CA ALA A 134 -21.15 -1.83 2.69
C ALA A 134 -20.53 -2.80 3.72
N PRO A 135 -19.45 -3.52 3.36
CA PRO A 135 -18.85 -4.51 4.24
C PRO A 135 -18.27 -3.84 5.48
N VAL A 136 -18.45 -4.54 6.59
CA VAL A 136 -17.90 -4.15 7.88
C VAL A 136 -16.64 -4.97 8.13
N VAL A 137 -15.51 -4.30 8.30
CA VAL A 137 -14.24 -4.93 8.62
C VAL A 137 -13.96 -4.78 10.10
N HIS A 138 -13.87 -5.91 10.79
CA HIS A 138 -13.35 -5.97 12.15
C HIS A 138 -11.86 -6.27 12.06
N TYR A 139 -11.02 -5.52 12.76
CA TYR A 139 -9.57 -5.67 12.74
C TYR A 139 -9.00 -5.80 14.14
N ASP A 140 -7.90 -6.55 14.24
CA ASP A 140 -7.10 -6.74 15.43
C ASP A 140 -5.61 -6.77 15.06
N PHE A 141 -4.85 -5.77 15.47
CA PHE A 141 -3.40 -5.70 15.35
C PHE A 141 -2.79 -6.19 16.67
N ILE A 142 -2.15 -7.35 16.66
CA ILE A 142 -1.83 -8.11 17.88
C ILE A 142 -0.57 -7.60 18.58
N ASP A 143 0.50 -7.37 17.81
CA ASP A 143 1.83 -7.10 18.39
C ASP A 143 2.13 -5.59 18.47
N SER A 144 1.51 -4.77 17.64
CA SER A 144 1.74 -3.32 17.53
C SER A 144 0.54 -2.63 16.87
N PRO A 145 0.34 -1.34 17.10
CA PRO A 145 -0.67 -0.59 16.36
C PRO A 145 -0.38 -0.61 14.86
N GLY A 146 -1.41 -0.88 14.07
CA GLY A 146 -1.34 -0.88 12.62
C GLY A 146 -2.23 0.20 12.00
N THR A 147 -2.14 0.34 10.70
CA THR A 147 -2.96 1.27 9.93
C THR A 147 -3.69 0.53 8.81
N ILE A 148 -4.95 0.84 8.63
CA ILE A 148 -5.72 0.42 7.44
C ILE A 148 -5.84 1.62 6.52
N ILE A 149 -5.35 1.45 5.31
CA ILE A 149 -5.39 2.45 4.24
C ILE A 149 -6.34 1.93 3.17
N TYR A 150 -7.26 2.79 2.76
CA TYR A 150 -8.16 2.51 1.66
C TYR A 150 -7.82 3.42 0.48
N THR A 151 -7.79 2.83 -0.73
CA THR A 151 -7.59 3.54 -1.99
C THR A 151 -8.74 3.21 -2.93
N PRO A 152 -9.61 4.18 -3.30
CA PRO A 152 -10.72 3.94 -4.21
C PRO A 152 -10.25 3.64 -5.63
N THR A 153 -11.02 2.84 -6.38
CA THR A 153 -10.75 2.57 -7.81
C THR A 153 -11.25 3.68 -8.73
N ASN A 154 -12.23 4.46 -8.29
CA ASN A 154 -12.94 5.43 -9.13
C ASN A 154 -12.35 6.84 -9.00
N GLY A 155 -11.06 7.02 -9.32
CA GLY A 155 -10.47 8.36 -9.42
C GLY A 155 -10.46 9.20 -8.14
N GLY A 156 -10.77 8.60 -7.00
CA GLY A 156 -10.67 9.27 -5.71
C GLY A 156 -9.23 9.69 -5.45
N LYS A 157 -9.03 11.00 -5.32
CA LYS A 157 -7.71 11.64 -5.26
C LYS A 157 -6.97 11.46 -3.94
N GLN A 158 -7.42 10.60 -3.03
CA GLN A 158 -6.83 10.54 -1.70
C GLN A 158 -6.76 9.13 -1.13
N LEU A 159 -5.62 8.84 -0.52
CA LEU A 159 -5.48 7.79 0.46
C LEU A 159 -6.37 8.11 1.66
N ILE A 160 -7.28 7.22 1.99
CA ILE A 160 -8.11 7.36 3.17
C ILE A 160 -7.55 6.46 4.26
N ARG A 161 -6.98 7.05 5.30
CA ARG A 161 -6.66 6.31 6.52
C ARG A 161 -7.94 6.02 7.27
N LEU A 162 -8.31 4.76 7.35
CA LEU A 162 -9.53 4.33 8.03
C LEU A 162 -9.31 4.09 9.53
N THR A 163 -8.06 3.93 9.97
CA THR A 163 -7.72 3.74 11.38
C THR A 163 -6.62 4.68 11.80
N SER A 164 -6.67 5.16 13.05
CA SER A 164 -5.54 5.82 13.69
C SER A 164 -4.52 4.78 14.14
N ALA A 165 -3.25 5.14 14.15
CA ALA A 165 -2.17 4.29 14.66
C ALA A 165 -2.26 3.96 16.16
N VAL A 166 -3.29 4.45 16.86
CA VAL A 166 -3.48 4.29 18.30
C VAL A 166 -4.36 3.07 18.63
N ASN A 167 -5.30 2.72 17.76
CA ASN A 167 -6.26 1.66 18.05
C ASN A 167 -5.80 0.34 17.47
N GLN A 168 -5.44 -0.60 18.33
CA GLN A 168 -5.08 -1.96 17.94
C GLN A 168 -6.28 -2.79 17.45
N LYS A 169 -7.49 -2.50 17.94
CA LYS A 169 -8.73 -3.22 17.57
C LYS A 169 -9.82 -2.25 17.21
N GLY A 170 -10.70 -2.66 16.34
CA GLY A 170 -11.88 -1.88 15.99
C GLY A 170 -12.68 -2.45 14.84
N THR A 171 -13.62 -1.63 14.43
CA THR A 171 -14.56 -1.93 13.34
C THR A 171 -14.66 -0.72 12.44
N LEU A 172 -14.67 -0.94 11.13
CA LEU A 172 -14.84 0.11 10.14
C LEU A 172 -15.73 -0.38 8.99
N ARG A 173 -16.37 0.56 8.31
CA ARG A 173 -17.07 0.29 7.05
C ARG A 173 -16.21 0.73 5.88
N LEU A 174 -16.12 -0.10 4.84
CA LEU A 174 -15.43 0.28 3.61
C LEU A 174 -16.33 1.21 2.79
N PRO A 175 -15.78 2.30 2.24
CA PRO A 175 -16.59 3.29 1.53
C PRO A 175 -17.21 2.76 0.22
N GLN A 176 -16.45 2.08 -0.61
CA GLN A 176 -16.85 1.56 -1.93
C GLN A 176 -15.80 0.58 -2.46
N HIS A 177 -15.88 0.19 -3.73
CA HIS A 177 -14.86 -0.65 -4.37
C HIS A 177 -13.49 0.00 -4.35
N GLY A 178 -12.45 -0.75 -4.03
CA GLY A 178 -11.10 -0.23 -3.93
C GLY A 178 -10.08 -1.25 -3.43
N TYR A 179 -8.99 -0.72 -2.92
CA TYR A 179 -7.90 -1.49 -2.35
C TYR A 179 -7.80 -1.21 -0.85
N VAL A 180 -7.62 -2.26 -0.08
CA VAL A 180 -7.45 -2.19 1.37
C VAL A 180 -6.05 -2.65 1.72
N THR A 181 -5.22 -1.76 2.23
CA THR A 181 -3.86 -2.06 2.67
C THR A 181 -3.78 -2.05 4.18
N LEU A 182 -3.43 -3.19 4.74
CA LEU A 182 -3.04 -3.31 6.14
C LEU A 182 -1.54 -2.99 6.23
N SER A 183 -1.17 -1.97 6.97
CA SER A 183 0.21 -1.59 7.20
C SER A 183 0.56 -1.81 8.67
N ASP A 184 1.29 -2.87 8.95
CA ASP A 184 1.76 -3.26 10.28
C ASP A 184 3.11 -3.97 10.20
N HIS A 185 3.87 -3.93 11.29
CA HIS A 185 5.10 -4.71 11.48
C HIS A 185 4.84 -6.05 12.20
N GLY A 186 3.72 -6.16 12.89
CA GLY A 186 3.30 -7.30 13.68
C GLY A 186 2.34 -8.26 12.99
N LYS A 187 1.62 -9.01 13.80
CA LYS A 187 0.54 -9.91 13.39
C LYS A 187 -0.79 -9.16 13.37
N TRP A 188 -1.62 -9.51 12.43
CA TRP A 188 -2.98 -8.97 12.33
C TRP A 188 -4.02 -10.05 12.05
N HIS A 189 -5.23 -9.76 12.45
CA HIS A 189 -6.43 -10.54 12.16
C HIS A 189 -7.52 -9.59 11.65
N ILE A 190 -8.18 -9.96 10.57
CA ILE A 190 -9.37 -9.27 10.05
C ILE A 190 -10.51 -10.25 9.83
N SER A 191 -11.73 -9.78 10.00
CA SER A 191 -12.94 -10.47 9.58
C SER A 191 -13.89 -9.50 8.90
N VAL A 192 -14.66 -10.00 7.95
CA VAL A 192 -15.58 -9.20 7.14
C VAL A 192 -16.99 -9.76 7.27
N THR A 193 -17.95 -8.89 7.56
CA THR A 193 -19.38 -9.19 7.69
C THR A 193 -20.23 -8.27 6.83
#